data_068f39266256f8d9ac204c1522843e76
#
_entry.id   068f39266256f8d9ac204c1522843e76
#
_cell.length_a   1.000
_cell.length_b   1.000
_cell.length_c   1.000
_cell.angle_alpha   90.00
_cell.angle_beta   90.00
_cell.angle_gamma   90.00
#
_symmetry.space_group_name_H-M   'P 1'
#
loop_
_entity.id
_entity.type
_entity.pdbx_description
1 polymer ?
#
loop_
_entity_poly.entity_id
_entity_poly.type
_entity_poly.pdbx_seq_one_letter_code
_entity_poly.pdbx_strand_id
1 'polypeptide(L)'
;MSTPPIKINDSLFCLDNDWKKGEHRYSLELSKTEDPKNTILVVGVNPGGKTDPEEKYIGRTIRLVCDLVIDNGEGDTKYDSALFVNLTPKIAITPSGLKDSENLQDLQEENIKRIKALIQGRKGRISNVLFCFGNSFKYGKDNGSFTKVIDTIKEELPLPESKYWCLGISNKG
;
A
#
# COMPACT_ATOMS: atom_id res chain seq x y z
N MET A 1 -13.98 -15.37 9.61
CA MET A 1 -15.00 -14.32 9.63
C MET A 1 -14.27 -13.03 9.31
N SER A 2 -14.66 -12.30 8.25
CA SER A 2 -14.07 -11.00 7.94
C SER A 2 -14.53 -9.97 8.96
N THR A 3 -13.63 -9.13 9.46
CA THR A 3 -13.98 -8.00 10.31
C THR A 3 -14.90 -7.06 9.52
N PRO A 4 -15.99 -6.54 10.11
CA PRO A 4 -16.85 -5.61 9.39
C PRO A 4 -16.09 -4.33 9.01
N PRO A 5 -16.45 -3.67 7.88
CA PRO A 5 -15.83 -2.44 7.46
C PRO A 5 -15.94 -1.34 8.54
N ILE A 6 -14.85 -0.61 8.76
CA ILE A 6 -14.83 0.55 9.67
C ILE A 6 -15.13 1.81 8.86
N LYS A 7 -16.23 2.49 9.18
CA LYS A 7 -16.55 3.79 8.57
C LYS A 7 -15.63 4.88 9.13
N ILE A 8 -14.74 5.39 8.28
CA ILE A 8 -13.79 6.46 8.63
C ILE A 8 -14.50 7.82 8.65
N ASN A 9 -15.25 8.13 7.58
CA ASN A 9 -16.06 9.33 7.43
C ASN A 9 -17.25 9.02 6.50
N ASP A 10 -18.01 10.03 6.08
CA ASP A 10 -19.23 9.85 5.27
C ASP A 10 -18.96 9.25 3.87
N SER A 11 -17.73 9.32 3.37
CA SER A 11 -17.36 8.88 2.03
C SER A 11 -16.28 7.80 1.98
N LEU A 12 -15.73 7.35 3.13
CA LEU A 12 -14.59 6.46 3.17
C LEU A 12 -14.74 5.36 4.22
N PHE A 13 -14.54 4.12 3.80
CA PHE A 13 -14.50 2.93 4.64
C PHE A 13 -13.09 2.35 4.68
N CYS A 14 -12.68 1.77 5.81
CA CYS A 14 -11.56 0.86 5.90
C CYS A 14 -12.09 -0.57 5.80
N LEU A 15 -11.72 -1.27 4.73
CA LEU A 15 -12.15 -2.64 4.45
C LEU A 15 -11.16 -3.67 4.99
N ASP A 16 -9.89 -3.31 5.06
CA ASP A 16 -8.81 -4.18 5.53
C ASP A 16 -7.74 -3.34 6.24
N ASN A 17 -7.23 -3.84 7.36
CA ASN A 17 -6.14 -3.21 8.10
C ASN A 17 -5.37 -4.31 8.84
N ASP A 18 -4.44 -4.96 8.13
CA ASP A 18 -3.58 -6.00 8.72
C ASP A 18 -2.34 -5.35 9.34
N TRP A 19 -2.42 -5.06 10.63
CA TRP A 19 -1.36 -4.39 11.36
C TRP A 19 -1.20 -4.85 12.80
N LYS A 20 0.00 -4.69 13.32
CA LYS A 20 0.31 -4.69 14.75
C LYS A 20 0.68 -3.28 15.14
N LYS A 21 -0.20 -2.61 15.89
CA LYS A 21 -0.12 -1.19 16.22
C LYS A 21 1.26 -0.81 16.78
N GLY A 22 1.90 0.18 16.15
CA GLY A 22 3.22 0.67 16.55
C GLY A 22 4.42 -0.14 16.02
N GLU A 23 4.21 -1.35 15.50
CA GLU A 23 5.30 -2.22 15.02
C GLU A 23 5.33 -2.35 13.49
N HIS A 24 4.28 -2.90 12.91
CA HIS A 24 4.23 -3.14 11.46
C HIS A 24 2.79 -3.12 10.92
N ARG A 25 2.66 -2.82 9.63
CA ARG A 25 1.42 -2.92 8.86
C ARG A 25 1.71 -3.58 7.53
N TYR A 26 1.00 -4.67 7.25
CA TYR A 26 1.11 -5.41 6.00
C TYR A 26 0.21 -4.85 4.91
N SER A 27 -1.02 -4.47 5.28
CA SER A 27 -1.98 -3.89 4.33
C SER A 27 -2.90 -2.87 4.98
N LEU A 28 -3.49 -2.03 4.12
CA LEU A 28 -4.59 -1.14 4.44
C LEU A 28 -5.42 -0.96 3.18
N GLU A 29 -6.72 -1.25 3.22
CA GLU A 29 -7.63 -0.98 2.11
C GLU A 29 -8.65 0.08 2.49
N LEU A 30 -8.67 1.18 1.75
CA LEU A 30 -9.63 2.27 1.89
C LEU A 30 -10.51 2.32 0.64
N SER A 31 -11.82 2.50 0.86
CA SER A 31 -12.82 2.40 -0.21
C SER A 31 -13.98 3.37 0.00
N LYS A 32 -14.62 3.79 -1.09
CA LYS A 32 -15.91 4.52 -1.08
C LYS A 32 -17.11 3.61 -0.87
N THR A 33 -16.95 2.32 -1.09
CA THR A 33 -18.03 1.33 -1.01
C THR A 33 -17.59 0.14 -0.16
N GLU A 34 -18.53 -0.60 0.41
CA GLU A 34 -18.24 -1.83 1.14
C GLU A 34 -17.89 -3.00 0.21
N ASP A 35 -18.26 -2.94 -1.07
CA ASP A 35 -17.98 -3.96 -2.09
C ASP A 35 -17.37 -3.32 -3.36
N PRO A 36 -16.07 -2.91 -3.31
CA PRO A 36 -15.41 -2.29 -4.44
C PRO A 36 -15.23 -3.27 -5.60
N LYS A 37 -15.44 -2.78 -6.83
CA LYS A 37 -15.25 -3.56 -8.07
C LYS A 37 -13.96 -3.20 -8.79
N ASN A 38 -13.45 -1.98 -8.57
CA ASN A 38 -12.24 -1.48 -9.21
C ASN A 38 -11.27 -0.95 -8.14
N THR A 39 -10.16 -1.65 -7.96
CA THR A 39 -9.16 -1.35 -6.92
C THR A 39 -7.82 -1.01 -7.57
N ILE A 40 -7.16 0.04 -7.08
CA ILE A 40 -5.76 0.30 -7.38
C ILE A 40 -4.88 -0.27 -6.26
N LEU A 41 -3.82 -1.01 -6.63
CA LEU A 41 -2.79 -1.44 -5.69
C LEU A 41 -1.74 -0.33 -5.55
N VAL A 42 -1.57 0.21 -4.36
CA VAL A 42 -0.61 1.27 -4.05
C VAL A 42 0.56 0.69 -3.27
N VAL A 43 1.76 0.85 -3.79
CA VAL A 43 2.99 0.31 -3.19
C VAL A 43 3.84 1.44 -2.64
N GLY A 44 3.93 1.54 -1.31
CA GLY A 44 4.80 2.48 -0.61
C GLY A 44 6.14 1.86 -0.19
N VAL A 45 6.99 2.65 0.48
CA VAL A 45 8.26 2.13 1.06
C VAL A 45 7.97 1.41 2.37
N ASN A 46 7.34 2.11 3.29
CA ASN A 46 6.97 1.62 4.62
C ASN A 46 5.71 2.33 5.11
N PRO A 47 4.92 1.70 5.97
CA PRO A 47 3.75 2.35 6.54
C PRO A 47 4.16 3.49 7.46
N GLY A 48 3.59 4.68 7.24
CA GLY A 48 3.72 5.77 8.19
C GLY A 48 2.96 5.47 9.49
N GLY A 49 3.54 5.78 10.64
CA GLY A 49 2.97 5.47 11.96
C GLY A 49 1.70 6.25 12.33
N LYS A 50 1.26 7.18 11.47
CA LYS A 50 0.16 8.11 11.81
C LYS A 50 -1.23 7.68 11.34
N THR A 51 -1.37 6.61 10.54
CA THR A 51 -2.70 6.15 10.11
C THR A 51 -3.24 5.13 11.08
N ASP A 52 -4.38 5.43 11.66
CA ASP A 52 -5.11 4.55 12.58
C ASP A 52 -6.61 4.58 12.23
N PRO A 53 -7.10 3.58 11.47
CA PRO A 53 -8.51 3.52 11.10
C PRO A 53 -9.47 3.38 12.28
N GLU A 54 -9.06 2.75 13.38
CA GLU A 54 -9.89 2.61 14.59
C GLU A 54 -10.13 3.97 15.25
N GLU A 55 -9.11 4.84 15.23
CA GLU A 55 -9.21 6.25 15.67
C GLU A 55 -9.76 7.18 14.57
N LYS A 56 -10.21 6.61 13.44
CA LYS A 56 -10.69 7.35 12.26
C LYS A 56 -9.68 8.36 11.70
N TYR A 57 -8.41 8.09 11.89
CA TYR A 57 -7.34 8.98 11.46
C TYR A 57 -6.57 8.41 10.26
N ILE A 58 -6.51 9.17 9.18
CA ILE A 58 -5.78 8.85 7.97
C ILE A 58 -4.62 9.82 7.79
N GLY A 59 -3.41 9.30 7.74
CA GLY A 59 -2.18 10.07 7.54
C GLY A 59 -2.16 10.80 6.20
N ARG A 60 -1.46 11.94 6.16
CA ARG A 60 -1.45 12.88 5.02
C ARG A 60 -1.15 12.20 3.67
N THR A 61 -0.12 11.35 3.61
CA THR A 61 0.29 10.70 2.35
C THR A 61 -0.81 9.77 1.81
N ILE A 62 -1.41 8.97 2.68
CA ILE A 62 -2.50 8.06 2.30
C ILE A 62 -3.71 8.87 1.83
N ARG A 63 -4.05 9.95 2.55
CA ARG A 63 -5.14 10.85 2.15
C ARG A 63 -4.92 11.46 0.78
N LEU A 64 -3.71 12.00 0.50
CA LEU A 64 -3.38 12.55 -0.81
C LEU A 64 -3.51 11.52 -1.95
N VAL A 65 -3.11 10.27 -1.70
CA VAL A 65 -3.28 9.20 -2.69
C VAL A 65 -4.76 8.88 -2.89
N CYS A 66 -5.55 8.77 -1.81
CA CYS A 66 -6.99 8.55 -1.93
C CYS A 66 -7.67 9.69 -2.69
N ASP A 67 -7.36 10.95 -2.37
CA ASP A 67 -7.88 12.12 -3.08
C ASP A 67 -7.54 12.06 -4.57
N LEU A 68 -6.32 11.63 -4.91
CA LEU A 68 -5.87 11.53 -6.30
C LEU A 68 -6.59 10.44 -7.09
N VAL A 69 -6.72 9.23 -6.53
CA VAL A 69 -7.15 8.05 -7.29
C VAL A 69 -8.61 7.67 -7.05
N ILE A 70 -9.18 8.00 -5.90
CA ILE A 70 -10.56 7.69 -5.54
C ILE A 70 -11.47 8.89 -5.78
N ASP A 71 -11.11 10.07 -5.25
CA ASP A 71 -11.99 11.24 -5.26
C ASP A 71 -11.93 12.02 -6.56
N ASN A 72 -10.73 12.28 -7.08
CA ASN A 72 -10.52 13.10 -8.27
C ASN A 72 -10.19 12.29 -9.53
N GLY A 73 -10.20 10.97 -9.46
CA GLY A 73 -10.01 10.14 -10.65
C GLY A 73 -11.17 10.30 -11.64
N GLU A 74 -10.87 10.37 -12.94
CA GLU A 74 -11.84 10.45 -14.02
C GLU A 74 -11.67 9.27 -14.98
N GLY A 75 -12.76 8.78 -15.56
CA GLY A 75 -12.75 7.68 -16.53
C GLY A 75 -12.02 6.45 -15.99
N ASP A 76 -11.03 5.96 -16.75
CA ASP A 76 -10.25 4.77 -16.43
C ASP A 76 -9.30 4.94 -15.22
N THR A 77 -9.14 6.15 -14.70
CA THR A 77 -8.34 6.46 -13.52
C THR A 77 -9.15 6.56 -12.23
N LYS A 78 -10.46 6.33 -12.31
CA LYS A 78 -11.33 6.36 -11.13
C LYS A 78 -11.44 4.97 -10.52
N TYR A 79 -11.12 4.87 -9.24
CA TYR A 79 -11.17 3.62 -8.47
C TYR A 79 -12.21 3.70 -7.36
N ASP A 80 -12.79 2.55 -7.02
CA ASP A 80 -13.67 2.42 -5.86
C ASP A 80 -12.86 2.33 -4.58
N SER A 81 -11.68 1.69 -4.65
CA SER A 81 -10.80 1.50 -3.51
C SER A 81 -9.31 1.62 -3.86
N ALA A 82 -8.51 1.91 -2.85
CA ALA A 82 -7.06 1.85 -2.86
C ALA A 82 -6.56 0.86 -1.81
N LEU A 83 -5.85 -0.18 -2.26
CA LEU A 83 -5.19 -1.17 -1.42
C LEU A 83 -3.72 -0.81 -1.27
N PHE A 84 -3.33 -0.41 -0.07
CA PHE A 84 -1.96 -0.03 0.26
C PHE A 84 -1.18 -1.23 0.79
N VAL A 85 -0.02 -1.48 0.18
CA VAL A 85 1.04 -2.38 0.66
C VAL A 85 2.37 -1.64 0.65
N ASN A 86 3.40 -2.21 1.25
CA ASN A 86 4.69 -1.55 1.37
C ASN A 86 5.83 -2.50 1.01
N LEU A 87 6.95 -1.94 0.57
CA LEU A 87 8.19 -2.70 0.34
C LEU A 87 8.71 -3.33 1.63
N THR A 88 8.45 -2.69 2.78
CA THR A 88 8.63 -3.28 4.10
C THR A 88 7.42 -2.99 4.98
N PRO A 89 6.93 -3.94 5.79
CA PRO A 89 5.77 -3.71 6.66
C PRO A 89 6.13 -2.94 7.93
N LYS A 90 7.42 -2.77 8.26
CA LYS A 90 7.88 -2.09 9.46
C LYS A 90 7.46 -0.63 9.49
N ILE A 91 6.81 -0.22 10.57
CA ILE A 91 6.47 1.18 10.80
C ILE A 91 7.74 1.94 11.16
N ALA A 92 8.10 2.94 10.36
CA ALA A 92 9.22 3.83 10.64
C ALA A 92 8.89 5.27 10.22
N ILE A 93 9.23 6.22 11.08
CA ILE A 93 9.03 7.65 10.81
C ILE A 93 10.07 8.16 9.81
N THR A 94 11.26 7.57 9.82
CA THR A 94 12.38 7.92 8.94
C THR A 94 12.96 6.66 8.28
N PRO A 95 13.56 6.78 7.08
CA PRO A 95 14.25 5.65 6.45
C PRO A 95 15.39 5.05 7.26
N SER A 96 16.03 5.85 8.13
CA SER A 96 17.08 5.36 9.05
C SER A 96 16.56 4.40 10.11
N GLY A 97 15.32 4.55 10.55
CA GLY A 97 14.66 3.64 11.50
C GLY A 97 14.39 2.23 10.94
N LEU A 98 14.63 2.01 9.65
CA LEU A 98 14.51 0.69 9.02
C LEU A 98 15.79 -0.15 9.19
N LYS A 99 16.92 0.46 9.58
CA LYS A 99 18.25 -0.20 9.58
C LYS A 99 18.50 -1.13 10.79
N ASP A 100 17.79 -0.94 11.89
CA ASP A 100 18.16 -1.50 13.19
C ASP A 100 17.23 -2.62 13.69
N SER A 101 16.62 -3.41 12.82
CA SER A 101 15.74 -4.50 13.27
C SER A 101 16.39 -5.87 13.08
N GLU A 102 16.58 -6.57 14.19
CA GLU A 102 17.15 -7.93 14.24
C GLU A 102 16.33 -8.98 13.45
N ASN A 103 15.04 -8.72 13.16
CA ASN A 103 14.13 -9.66 12.48
C ASN A 103 13.63 -9.11 11.13
N LEU A 104 14.40 -8.26 10.45
CA LEU A 104 13.92 -7.63 9.20
C LEU A 104 13.70 -8.66 8.08
N GLN A 105 14.49 -9.72 8.03
CA GLN A 105 14.37 -10.75 6.99
C GLN A 105 13.10 -11.56 7.16
N ASP A 106 12.80 -12.07 8.35
CA ASP A 106 11.58 -12.85 8.63
C ASP A 106 10.33 -11.99 8.38
N LEU A 107 10.38 -10.73 8.81
CA LEU A 107 9.31 -9.78 8.60
C LEU A 107 9.06 -9.53 7.09
N GLN A 108 10.13 -9.52 6.30
CA GLN A 108 10.07 -9.31 4.87
C GLN A 108 9.52 -10.53 4.13
N GLU A 109 9.90 -11.73 4.54
CA GLU A 109 9.34 -12.97 3.99
C GLU A 109 7.84 -13.10 4.27
N GLU A 110 7.43 -12.78 5.49
CA GLU A 110 6.01 -12.72 5.84
C GLU A 110 5.26 -11.64 5.05
N ASN A 111 5.88 -10.48 4.83
CA ASN A 111 5.32 -9.41 4.00
C ASN A 111 5.03 -9.90 2.57
N ILE A 112 6.01 -10.55 1.94
CA ILE A 112 5.87 -11.10 0.58
C ILE A 112 4.73 -12.12 0.53
N LYS A 113 4.68 -13.03 1.49
CA LYS A 113 3.63 -14.04 1.59
C LYS A 113 2.23 -13.42 1.72
N ARG A 114 2.09 -12.37 2.55
CA ARG A 114 0.83 -11.66 2.74
C ARG A 114 0.42 -10.87 1.52
N ILE A 115 1.36 -10.16 0.87
CA ILE A 115 1.11 -9.44 -0.40
C ILE A 115 0.60 -10.41 -1.46
N LYS A 116 1.23 -11.58 -1.59
CA LYS A 116 0.79 -12.63 -2.52
C LYS A 116 -0.64 -13.08 -2.23
N ALA A 117 -0.96 -13.42 -1.00
CA ALA A 117 -2.31 -13.83 -0.60
C ALA A 117 -3.35 -12.73 -0.83
N LEU A 118 -3.01 -11.47 -0.51
CA LEU A 118 -3.86 -10.30 -0.75
C LEU A 118 -4.18 -10.11 -2.23
N ILE A 119 -3.18 -10.20 -3.10
CA ILE A 119 -3.36 -10.07 -4.54
C ILE A 119 -4.22 -11.22 -5.08
N GLN A 120 -3.94 -12.46 -4.69
CA GLN A 120 -4.70 -13.62 -5.12
C GLN A 120 -6.19 -13.52 -4.73
N GLY A 121 -6.48 -13.06 -3.51
CA GLY A 121 -7.85 -12.86 -3.03
C GLY A 121 -8.58 -11.70 -3.72
N ARG A 122 -7.87 -10.81 -4.43
CA ARG A 122 -8.41 -9.59 -5.05
C ARG A 122 -8.09 -9.45 -6.54
N LYS A 123 -7.51 -10.47 -7.16
CA LYS A 123 -6.98 -10.44 -8.53
C LYS A 123 -7.99 -9.93 -9.56
N GLY A 124 -9.25 -10.31 -9.43
CA GLY A 124 -10.31 -9.92 -10.37
C GLY A 124 -10.73 -8.45 -10.29
N ARG A 125 -10.32 -7.70 -9.26
CA ARG A 125 -10.67 -6.30 -9.07
C ARG A 125 -9.49 -5.33 -9.04
N ILE A 126 -8.25 -5.82 -8.93
CA ILE A 126 -7.06 -4.97 -9.05
C ILE A 126 -6.78 -4.73 -10.53
N SER A 127 -6.92 -3.50 -10.97
CA SER A 127 -6.79 -3.12 -12.38
C SER A 127 -5.52 -2.34 -12.71
N ASN A 128 -4.89 -1.72 -11.69
CA ASN A 128 -3.67 -0.93 -11.84
C ASN A 128 -2.78 -1.05 -10.60
N VAL A 129 -1.50 -0.76 -10.78
CA VAL A 129 -0.51 -0.66 -9.71
C VAL A 129 0.12 0.72 -9.73
N LEU A 130 0.16 1.39 -8.57
CA LEU A 130 0.81 2.69 -8.38
C LEU A 130 2.00 2.54 -7.43
N PHE A 131 3.19 2.72 -7.93
CA PHE A 131 4.43 2.74 -7.14
C PHE A 131 4.69 4.15 -6.58
N CYS A 132 4.69 4.29 -5.26
CA CYS A 132 4.81 5.56 -4.53
C CYS A 132 6.08 5.64 -3.67
N PHE A 133 7.21 5.12 -4.14
CA PHE A 133 8.44 5.11 -3.34
C PHE A 133 9.51 6.13 -3.78
N GLY A 134 9.27 6.89 -4.86
CA GLY A 134 10.15 7.95 -5.32
C GLY A 134 11.62 7.54 -5.41
N ASN A 135 12.51 8.41 -4.91
CA ASN A 135 13.95 8.15 -4.85
C ASN A 135 14.41 7.32 -3.63
N SER A 136 13.50 6.69 -2.91
CA SER A 136 13.81 5.97 -1.66
C SER A 136 14.78 4.80 -1.83
N PHE A 137 14.91 4.27 -3.04
CA PHE A 137 15.97 3.30 -3.39
C PHE A 137 17.39 3.82 -3.12
N LYS A 138 17.60 5.16 -3.05
CA LYS A 138 18.92 5.72 -2.72
C LYS A 138 19.31 5.59 -1.24
N TYR A 139 18.35 5.35 -0.36
CA TYR A 139 18.55 5.39 1.10
C TYR A 139 18.67 4.03 1.77
N GLY A 140 18.35 2.95 1.08
CA GLY A 140 18.52 1.60 1.57
C GLY A 140 19.67 0.90 0.85
N LYS A 141 20.58 0.24 1.57
CA LYS A 141 21.28 -0.89 0.99
C LYS A 141 20.19 -1.95 0.77
N ASP A 142 19.52 -1.89 -0.39
CA ASP A 142 18.61 -2.95 -0.79
C ASP A 142 19.42 -4.23 -0.93
N ASN A 143 19.21 -5.17 -0.02
CA ASN A 143 19.77 -6.52 -0.10
C ASN A 143 18.94 -7.40 -1.08
N GLY A 144 18.22 -6.79 -2.02
CA GLY A 144 17.33 -7.46 -2.96
C GLY A 144 15.93 -7.73 -2.42
N SER A 145 15.63 -7.39 -1.15
CA SER A 145 14.32 -7.67 -0.56
C SER A 145 13.20 -6.81 -1.14
N PHE A 146 13.48 -5.55 -1.46
CA PHE A 146 12.50 -4.66 -2.11
C PHE A 146 12.22 -5.10 -3.54
N THR A 147 13.25 -5.51 -4.27
CA THR A 147 13.11 -6.07 -5.61
C THR A 147 12.22 -7.31 -5.59
N LYS A 148 12.39 -8.21 -4.62
CA LYS A 148 11.52 -9.39 -4.46
C LYS A 148 10.04 -9.03 -4.27
N VAL A 149 9.72 -7.97 -3.53
CA VAL A 149 8.32 -7.52 -3.39
C VAL A 149 7.76 -7.06 -4.73
N ILE A 150 8.53 -6.27 -5.49
CA ILE A 150 8.10 -5.76 -6.80
C ILE A 150 7.91 -6.92 -7.78
N ASP A 151 8.84 -7.86 -7.83
CA ASP A 151 8.77 -9.03 -8.68
C ASP A 151 7.55 -9.90 -8.34
N THR A 152 7.31 -10.14 -7.05
CA THR A 152 6.12 -10.85 -6.57
C THR A 152 4.84 -10.16 -7.03
N ILE A 153 4.75 -8.84 -6.94
CA ILE A 153 3.56 -8.10 -7.40
C ILE A 153 3.36 -8.28 -8.90
N LYS A 154 4.42 -8.19 -9.71
CA LYS A 154 4.35 -8.38 -11.17
C LYS A 154 3.99 -9.80 -11.56
N GLU A 155 4.51 -10.80 -10.86
CA GLU A 155 4.20 -12.22 -11.07
C GLU A 155 2.73 -12.54 -10.75
N GLU A 156 2.23 -12.06 -9.62
CA GLU A 156 0.84 -12.32 -9.19
C GLU A 156 -0.21 -11.50 -9.95
N LEU A 157 0.19 -10.30 -10.45
CA LEU A 157 -0.63 -9.42 -11.27
C LEU A 157 0.04 -9.20 -12.64
N PRO A 158 -0.07 -10.11 -13.60
CA PRO A 158 0.51 -9.95 -14.94
C PRO A 158 -0.32 -8.96 -15.77
N LEU A 159 -0.29 -7.70 -15.39
CA LEU A 159 -0.95 -6.60 -16.10
C LEU A 159 -0.08 -6.10 -17.26
N PRO A 160 -0.64 -5.47 -18.30
CA PRO A 160 0.11 -4.72 -19.28
C PRO A 160 0.97 -3.62 -18.63
N GLU A 161 2.13 -3.30 -19.20
CA GLU A 161 3.04 -2.27 -18.66
C GLU A 161 2.37 -0.91 -18.44
N SER A 162 1.43 -0.53 -19.31
CA SER A 162 0.63 0.70 -19.19
C SER A 162 -0.23 0.78 -17.92
N LYS A 163 -0.40 -0.33 -17.21
CA LYS A 163 -1.17 -0.41 -15.96
C LYS A 163 -0.28 -0.29 -14.70
N TYR A 164 1.03 -0.19 -14.88
CA TYR A 164 1.99 0.08 -13.80
C TYR A 164 2.41 1.54 -13.85
N TRP A 165 2.07 2.29 -12.83
CA TRP A 165 2.36 3.71 -12.73
C TRP A 165 3.40 3.99 -11.66
N CYS A 166 4.17 5.06 -11.84
CA CYS A 166 5.16 5.49 -10.86
C CYS A 166 4.91 6.95 -10.52
N LEU A 167 4.69 7.25 -9.26
CA LEU A 167 4.61 8.61 -8.78
C LEU A 167 6.04 9.12 -8.52
N GLY A 168 6.62 9.78 -9.53
CA GLY A 168 7.92 10.43 -9.41
C GLY A 168 7.76 11.81 -8.79
N ILE A 169 8.21 12.00 -7.55
CA ILE A 169 8.43 13.34 -7.01
C ILE A 169 9.79 13.78 -7.56
N SER A 170 9.83 14.58 -8.63
CA SER A 170 11.07 15.23 -9.04
C SER A 170 11.35 16.36 -8.03
N ASN A 171 12.33 16.16 -7.16
CA ASN A 171 12.97 17.27 -6.46
C ASN A 171 13.80 18.06 -7.48
N LYS A 172 13.13 18.83 -8.34
CA LYS A 172 13.70 20.00 -8.99
C LYS A 172 13.09 21.19 -8.28
N GLY A 173 13.68 21.57 -7.15
CA GLY A 173 13.64 22.89 -6.59
C GLY A 173 14.90 23.61 -7.01
#